data_68e37032bdfa2381f63f7589cabf5ddd
#
_entry.id   68e37032bdfa2381f63f7589cabf5ddd
#
_cell.length_a   1.000
_cell.length_b   1.000
_cell.length_c   1.000
_cell.angle_alpha   90.00
_cell.angle_beta   90.00
_cell.angle_gamma   90.00
#
_symmetry.space_group_name_H-M   'P 1'
#
loop_
_entity.id
_entity.type
_entity.pdbx_description
1 polymer ?
#
loop_
_entity_poly.entity_id
_entity_poly.type
_entity_poly.pdbx_seq_one_letter_code
_entity_poly.pdbx_strand_id
1 'polypeptide(L)'
;MNRLCLSLGLFFVLSETAFAQNQSTDIRPSAERLIGTEITNAFSDVTHKGSYNFDRSGFASNHYIEEHFPDGRVIYYEGKLHREGVWFENNDTLCFVYKDNLMNGGCFRVYQVENCFYYFSDQIQLTEWELGEDYWTARSVVKGEMPQCEPAIS
;
A
#
# COMPACT_ATOMS: atom_id res chain seq x y z
N MET A 1 87.49 -13.27 -6.10
CA MET A 1 86.82 -12.66 -4.91
C MET A 1 85.40 -12.31 -5.31
N ASN A 2 84.53 -13.27 -5.10
CA ASN A 2 83.09 -13.16 -5.45
C ASN A 2 82.29 -12.62 -4.25
N ARG A 3 81.61 -11.49 -4.43
CA ARG A 3 80.64 -11.01 -3.44
C ARG A 3 79.21 -11.33 -3.96
N LEU A 4 78.59 -12.26 -3.29
CA LEU A 4 77.21 -12.60 -3.48
C LEU A 4 76.32 -11.56 -2.73
N CYS A 5 75.53 -10.78 -3.45
CA CYS A 5 74.49 -9.95 -2.87
C CYS A 5 73.22 -10.77 -2.80
N LEU A 6 72.72 -11.12 -1.57
CA LEU A 6 71.38 -11.67 -1.28
C LEU A 6 70.49 -10.51 -1.17
N SER A 7 69.55 -10.35 -2.12
CA SER A 7 68.38 -9.46 -2.00
C SER A 7 67.26 -10.21 -1.35
N LEU A 8 66.89 -9.79 -0.13
CA LEU A 8 65.74 -10.27 0.59
C LEU A 8 64.47 -9.53 0.05
N GLY A 9 63.70 -10.23 -0.75
CA GLY A 9 62.38 -9.71 -1.22
C GLY A 9 61.35 -9.86 -0.11
N LEU A 10 60.89 -8.71 0.39
CA LEU A 10 59.79 -8.65 1.38
C LEU A 10 58.45 -8.73 0.61
N PHE A 11 57.81 -9.89 0.65
CA PHE A 11 56.43 -10.03 0.13
C PHE A 11 55.45 -9.46 1.14
N PHE A 12 54.88 -8.30 0.83
CA PHE A 12 53.71 -7.77 1.51
C PHE A 12 52.47 -8.51 0.98
N VAL A 13 51.93 -9.42 1.79
CA VAL A 13 50.61 -10.02 1.56
C VAL A 13 49.59 -9.00 2.02
N LEU A 14 48.95 -8.29 1.07
CA LEU A 14 47.79 -7.48 1.31
C LEU A 14 46.59 -8.40 1.52
N SER A 15 46.18 -8.57 2.77
CA SER A 15 44.94 -9.24 3.13
C SER A 15 43.77 -8.30 2.76
N GLU A 16 43.15 -8.51 1.61
CA GLU A 16 41.86 -7.89 1.29
C GLU A 16 40.79 -8.50 2.20
N THR A 17 40.43 -7.79 3.26
CA THR A 17 39.21 -8.08 4.00
C THR A 17 38.03 -7.66 3.15
N ALA A 18 37.46 -8.63 2.43
CA ALA A 18 36.18 -8.47 1.79
C ALA A 18 35.12 -8.19 2.90
N PHE A 19 34.74 -6.93 3.04
CA PHE A 19 33.51 -6.59 3.76
C PHE A 19 32.36 -7.17 2.95
N ALA A 20 31.82 -8.31 3.39
CA ALA A 20 30.54 -8.79 2.94
C ALA A 20 29.51 -7.73 3.36
N GLN A 21 29.12 -6.85 2.43
CA GLN A 21 27.94 -6.03 2.57
C GLN A 21 26.77 -7.01 2.67
N ASN A 22 26.23 -7.12 3.87
CA ASN A 22 24.96 -7.77 4.12
C ASN A 22 23.90 -6.91 3.41
N GLN A 23 23.70 -7.15 2.11
CA GLN A 23 22.53 -6.65 1.41
C GLN A 23 21.36 -7.39 2.05
N SER A 24 20.71 -6.71 3.00
CA SER A 24 19.35 -7.02 3.37
C SER A 24 18.54 -6.92 2.08
N THR A 25 18.29 -8.05 1.46
CA THR A 25 17.29 -8.15 0.39
C THR A 25 15.94 -7.98 1.07
N ASP A 26 15.56 -6.73 1.25
CA ASP A 26 14.21 -6.36 1.66
C ASP A 26 13.28 -6.72 0.50
N ILE A 27 12.72 -7.94 0.56
CA ILE A 27 11.80 -8.49 -0.43
C ILE A 27 10.40 -7.93 -0.15
N ARG A 28 10.30 -6.63 0.12
CA ARG A 28 8.98 -5.99 0.19
C ARG A 28 8.45 -5.86 -1.24
N PRO A 29 7.23 -6.34 -1.51
CA PRO A 29 6.61 -6.13 -2.81
C PRO A 29 6.60 -4.63 -3.12
N SER A 30 6.98 -4.26 -4.34
CA SER A 30 6.88 -2.87 -4.77
C SER A 30 5.40 -2.48 -4.83
N ALA A 31 5.03 -1.40 -4.15
CA ALA A 31 3.72 -0.82 -4.29
C ALA A 31 3.59 -0.15 -5.66
N GLU A 32 2.51 -0.46 -6.36
CA GLU A 32 2.15 0.19 -7.62
C GLU A 32 1.02 1.18 -7.38
N ARG A 33 1.25 2.45 -7.72
CA ARG A 33 0.20 3.46 -7.66
C ARG A 33 -0.74 3.29 -8.84
N LEU A 34 -2.03 3.11 -8.57
CA LEU A 34 -3.06 3.08 -9.60
C LEU A 34 -3.40 4.49 -10.06
N ILE A 35 -3.53 4.69 -11.38
CA ILE A 35 -3.84 5.96 -12.00
C ILE A 35 -4.93 5.80 -13.09
N GLY A 36 -5.76 6.82 -13.24
CA GLY A 36 -6.75 6.91 -14.32
C GLY A 36 -7.59 5.63 -14.48
N THR A 37 -7.48 5.00 -15.66
CA THR A 37 -8.26 3.79 -15.98
C THR A 37 -7.90 2.57 -15.15
N GLU A 38 -6.74 2.49 -14.53
CA GLU A 38 -6.35 1.39 -13.62
C GLU A 38 -7.25 1.40 -12.39
N ILE A 39 -7.54 2.58 -11.83
CA ILE A 39 -8.50 2.75 -10.74
C ILE A 39 -9.88 2.25 -11.17
N THR A 40 -10.37 2.70 -12.34
CA THR A 40 -11.68 2.28 -12.85
C THR A 40 -11.76 0.76 -13.04
N ASN A 41 -10.71 0.13 -13.57
CA ASN A 41 -10.67 -1.31 -13.79
C ASN A 41 -10.62 -2.10 -12.48
N ALA A 42 -9.92 -1.59 -11.46
CA ALA A 42 -9.79 -2.25 -10.18
C ALA A 42 -11.07 -2.18 -9.33
N PHE A 43 -11.90 -1.14 -9.54
CA PHE A 43 -13.06 -0.89 -8.68
C PHE A 43 -14.42 -1.07 -9.34
N SER A 44 -14.53 -1.00 -10.68
CA SER A 44 -15.82 -1.12 -11.38
C SER A 44 -16.36 -2.55 -11.33
N ASP A 45 -17.62 -2.71 -10.88
CA ASP A 45 -18.32 -4.01 -10.73
C ASP A 45 -17.62 -4.96 -9.74
N VAL A 46 -17.00 -4.40 -8.71
CA VAL A 46 -16.23 -5.15 -7.70
C VAL A 46 -16.72 -4.82 -6.30
N THR A 47 -16.79 -5.83 -5.45
CA THR A 47 -17.00 -5.65 -4.00
C THR A 47 -15.67 -5.79 -3.28
N HIS A 48 -15.33 -4.79 -2.48
CA HIS A 48 -14.16 -4.79 -1.61
C HIS A 48 -14.53 -5.07 -0.16
N LYS A 49 -13.68 -5.83 0.54
CA LYS A 49 -13.69 -5.97 2.00
C LYS A 49 -12.44 -5.28 2.53
N GLY A 50 -12.59 -4.38 3.50
CA GLY A 50 -11.48 -3.59 3.99
C GLY A 50 -11.47 -3.32 5.48
N SER A 51 -10.40 -2.66 5.92
CA SER A 51 -10.22 -2.19 7.29
C SER A 51 -9.54 -0.82 7.30
N TYR A 52 -9.84 -0.04 8.34
CA TYR A 52 -9.18 1.23 8.61
C TYR A 52 -7.92 1.03 9.47
N ASN A 53 -6.94 1.90 9.30
CA ASN A 53 -5.68 1.88 10.05
C ASN A 53 -5.77 2.55 11.43
N PHE A 54 -6.84 3.24 11.72
CA PHE A 54 -7.01 3.99 12.97
C PHE A 54 -8.28 3.56 13.70
N ASP A 55 -8.23 3.68 15.04
CA ASP A 55 -9.40 3.44 15.87
C ASP A 55 -10.46 4.51 15.57
N ARG A 56 -11.61 4.05 15.14
CA ARG A 56 -12.78 4.88 14.86
C ARG A 56 -13.73 4.84 16.05
N SER A 57 -13.30 5.42 17.17
CA SER A 57 -14.13 5.50 18.38
C SER A 57 -15.51 6.08 18.08
N GLY A 58 -16.57 5.33 18.38
CA GLY A 58 -17.95 5.69 18.08
C GLY A 58 -18.53 5.05 16.81
N PHE A 59 -17.74 4.32 16.02
CA PHE A 59 -18.20 3.49 14.92
C PHE A 59 -18.27 2.01 15.34
N ALA A 60 -19.16 1.26 14.67
CA ALA A 60 -19.44 -0.12 15.09
C ALA A 60 -18.33 -1.11 14.77
N SER A 61 -17.41 -0.77 13.88
CA SER A 61 -16.34 -1.67 13.41
C SER A 61 -15.21 -0.89 12.74
N ASN A 62 -14.00 -1.46 12.76
CA ASN A 62 -12.90 -1.00 11.90
C ASN A 62 -12.91 -1.68 10.53
N HIS A 63 -13.89 -2.55 10.26
CA HIS A 63 -14.03 -3.29 9.01
C HIS A 63 -15.24 -2.78 8.23
N TYR A 64 -15.08 -2.75 6.92
CA TYR A 64 -16.13 -2.33 6.00
C TYR A 64 -16.23 -3.25 4.79
N ILE A 65 -17.35 -3.14 4.08
CA ILE A 65 -17.57 -3.70 2.74
C ILE A 65 -18.06 -2.56 1.87
N GLU A 66 -17.54 -2.46 0.66
CA GLU A 66 -17.99 -1.51 -0.36
C GLU A 66 -18.32 -2.25 -1.66
N GLU A 67 -19.53 -2.09 -2.16
CA GLU A 67 -19.97 -2.59 -3.46
C GLU A 67 -19.91 -1.44 -4.46
N HIS A 68 -19.03 -1.57 -5.47
CA HIS A 68 -18.84 -0.57 -6.51
C HIS A 68 -19.56 -1.01 -7.78
N PHE A 69 -20.51 -0.22 -8.26
CA PHE A 69 -21.26 -0.50 -9.47
C PHE A 69 -20.64 0.21 -10.67
N PRO A 70 -20.75 -0.37 -11.89
CA PRO A 70 -20.15 0.23 -13.09
C PRO A 70 -20.79 1.56 -13.51
N ASP A 71 -21.97 1.88 -12.98
CA ASP A 71 -22.64 3.17 -13.19
C ASP A 71 -22.20 4.26 -12.21
N GLY A 72 -21.17 3.99 -11.38
CA GLY A 72 -20.63 4.93 -10.41
C GLY A 72 -21.34 4.94 -9.06
N ARG A 73 -22.35 4.10 -8.86
CA ARG A 73 -22.96 3.95 -7.52
C ARG A 73 -22.01 3.17 -6.60
N VAL A 74 -22.08 3.48 -5.31
CA VAL A 74 -21.42 2.72 -4.26
C VAL A 74 -22.36 2.46 -3.10
N ILE A 75 -22.29 1.26 -2.52
CA ILE A 75 -22.95 0.92 -1.27
C ILE A 75 -21.90 0.51 -0.25
N TYR A 76 -21.89 1.22 0.87
CA TYR A 76 -20.98 1.01 1.98
C TYR A 76 -21.68 0.36 3.16
N TYR A 77 -21.04 -0.65 3.76
CA TYR A 77 -21.49 -1.35 4.96
C TYR A 77 -20.39 -1.33 6.03
N GLU A 78 -20.76 -0.97 7.26
CA GLU A 78 -19.90 -1.05 8.43
C GLU A 78 -20.73 -1.51 9.63
N GLY A 79 -20.57 -2.78 10.04
CA GLY A 79 -21.44 -3.37 11.05
C GLY A 79 -22.92 -3.36 10.63
N LYS A 80 -23.75 -2.59 11.34
CA LYS A 80 -25.18 -2.38 11.00
C LYS A 80 -25.42 -1.13 10.15
N LEU A 81 -24.37 -0.35 9.91
CA LEU A 81 -24.45 0.86 9.12
C LEU A 81 -24.51 0.50 7.65
N HIS A 82 -25.40 1.17 6.92
CA HIS A 82 -25.56 1.06 5.47
C HIS A 82 -25.66 2.46 4.88
N ARG A 83 -24.88 2.74 3.83
CA ARG A 83 -24.84 4.05 3.17
C ARG A 83 -24.79 3.89 1.67
N GLU A 84 -25.48 4.76 0.97
CA GLU A 84 -25.44 4.88 -0.48
C GLU A 84 -24.66 6.12 -0.89
N GLY A 85 -23.97 6.02 -2.00
CA GLY A 85 -23.20 7.12 -2.54
C GLY A 85 -22.83 6.92 -4.00
N VAL A 86 -21.87 7.71 -4.43
CA VAL A 86 -21.22 7.58 -5.73
C VAL A 86 -19.72 7.46 -5.56
N TRP A 87 -19.09 6.71 -6.45
CA TRP A 87 -17.65 6.64 -6.59
C TRP A 87 -17.25 7.04 -8.02
N PHE A 88 -16.07 7.61 -8.16
CA PHE A 88 -15.51 8.02 -9.45
C PHE A 88 -14.01 8.20 -9.36
N GLU A 89 -13.34 8.06 -10.49
CA GLU A 89 -11.95 8.45 -10.66
C GLU A 89 -11.89 9.96 -10.94
N ASN A 90 -10.95 10.67 -10.29
CA ASN A 90 -10.69 12.08 -10.53
C ASN A 90 -9.22 12.42 -10.26
N ASN A 91 -8.50 12.82 -11.30
CA ASN A 91 -7.08 13.22 -11.22
C ASN A 91 -6.19 12.17 -10.50
N ASP A 92 -6.26 10.92 -10.95
CA ASP A 92 -5.50 9.80 -10.38
C ASP A 92 -5.80 9.51 -8.91
N THR A 93 -7.03 9.80 -8.50
CA THR A 93 -7.58 9.46 -7.18
C THR A 93 -8.92 8.77 -7.31
N LEU A 94 -9.19 7.85 -6.37
CA LEU A 94 -10.49 7.22 -6.17
C LEU A 94 -11.30 8.08 -5.19
N CYS A 95 -12.42 8.61 -5.64
CA CYS A 95 -13.25 9.52 -4.86
C CYS A 95 -14.59 8.88 -4.50
N PHE A 96 -15.07 9.20 -3.31
CA PHE A 96 -16.38 8.80 -2.79
C PHE A 96 -17.16 10.01 -2.30
N VAL A 97 -18.49 10.02 -2.55
CA VAL A 97 -19.43 10.98 -1.99
C VAL A 97 -20.65 10.21 -1.50
N TYR A 98 -20.91 10.23 -0.19
CA TYR A 98 -22.07 9.57 0.40
C TYR A 98 -23.22 10.56 0.60
N LYS A 99 -24.46 10.05 0.56
CA LYS A 99 -25.69 10.88 0.63
C LYS A 99 -25.96 11.47 2.02
N ASP A 100 -25.30 10.97 3.05
CA ASP A 100 -25.49 11.47 4.41
C ASP A 100 -24.35 12.40 4.86
N ASN A 101 -24.69 13.32 5.76
CA ASN A 101 -23.74 14.33 6.25
C ASN A 101 -22.74 13.78 7.29
N LEU A 102 -22.83 12.51 7.66
CA LEU A 102 -21.97 11.90 8.69
C LEU A 102 -20.68 11.33 8.10
N MET A 103 -20.69 11.04 6.78
CA MET A 103 -19.50 10.66 6.04
C MET A 103 -19.52 11.39 4.69
N ASN A 104 -18.72 12.42 4.57
CA ASN A 104 -18.65 13.18 3.31
C ASN A 104 -17.90 12.44 2.20
N GLY A 105 -17.35 11.27 2.49
CA GLY A 105 -16.44 10.58 1.57
C GLY A 105 -15.06 11.20 1.57
N GLY A 106 -14.45 11.28 0.41
CA GLY A 106 -13.11 11.85 0.19
C GLY A 106 -12.48 11.27 -1.05
N CYS A 107 -11.33 11.80 -1.44
CA CYS A 107 -10.52 11.28 -2.51
C CYS A 107 -9.24 10.64 -1.95
N PHE A 108 -8.80 9.56 -2.57
CA PHE A 108 -7.69 8.75 -2.10
C PHE A 108 -6.77 8.40 -3.25
N ARG A 109 -5.48 8.54 -3.03
CA ARG A 109 -4.46 7.87 -3.83
C ARG A 109 -4.50 6.40 -3.47
N VAL A 110 -4.55 5.52 -4.46
CA VAL A 110 -4.61 4.08 -4.26
C VAL A 110 -3.31 3.44 -4.70
N TYR A 111 -2.76 2.59 -3.87
CA TYR A 111 -1.60 1.76 -4.19
C TYR A 111 -1.98 0.30 -4.09
N GLN A 112 -1.51 -0.51 -5.04
CA GLN A 112 -1.69 -1.95 -5.03
C GLN A 112 -0.39 -2.64 -4.60
N VAL A 113 -0.51 -3.58 -3.67
CA VAL A 113 0.54 -4.51 -3.26
C VAL A 113 -0.05 -5.91 -3.31
N GLU A 114 0.42 -6.73 -4.23
CA GLU A 114 -0.18 -8.02 -4.53
C GLU A 114 -1.69 -7.85 -4.84
N ASN A 115 -2.58 -8.49 -4.07
CA ASN A 115 -4.03 -8.33 -4.23
C ASN A 115 -4.66 -7.35 -3.23
N CYS A 116 -3.86 -6.53 -2.57
CA CYS A 116 -4.33 -5.56 -1.58
C CYS A 116 -4.26 -4.13 -2.11
N PHE A 117 -5.27 -3.35 -1.80
CA PHE A 117 -5.37 -1.94 -2.15
C PHE A 117 -5.23 -1.09 -0.89
N TYR A 118 -4.31 -0.13 -0.89
CA TYR A 118 -4.04 0.80 0.20
C TYR A 118 -4.47 2.21 -0.20
N TYR A 119 -5.25 2.84 0.66
CA TYR A 119 -5.85 4.15 0.41
C TYR A 119 -5.15 5.20 1.25
N PHE A 120 -4.66 6.24 0.61
CA PHE A 120 -4.06 7.41 1.25
C PHE A 120 -4.93 8.62 0.95
N SER A 121 -5.46 9.27 1.98
CA SER A 121 -6.24 10.50 1.80
C SER A 121 -5.43 11.54 1.02
N ASP A 122 -6.04 12.18 0.04
CA ASP A 122 -5.43 13.26 -0.72
C ASP A 122 -5.18 14.52 0.13
N GLN A 123 -5.87 14.63 1.27
CA GLN A 123 -5.67 15.70 2.25
C GLN A 123 -4.37 15.53 3.06
N ILE A 124 -3.79 14.33 3.07
CA ILE A 124 -2.49 14.06 3.69
C ILE A 124 -1.43 14.20 2.61
N GLN A 125 -0.64 15.26 2.67
CA GLN A 125 0.47 15.51 1.75
C GLN A 125 1.66 14.61 2.11
N LEU A 126 1.56 13.34 1.80
CA LEU A 126 2.71 12.45 1.77
C LEU A 126 3.25 12.44 0.34
N THR A 127 4.49 12.82 0.16
CA THR A 127 5.14 12.90 -1.14
C THR A 127 5.57 11.52 -1.67
N GLU A 128 5.79 10.58 -0.77
CA GLU A 128 6.20 9.21 -1.07
C GLU A 128 5.55 8.25 -0.07
N TRP A 129 5.12 7.09 -0.55
CA TRP A 129 4.72 5.99 0.31
C TRP A 129 5.91 5.04 0.48
N GLU A 130 6.39 4.91 1.71
CA GLU A 130 7.36 3.89 2.09
C GLU A 130 6.63 2.71 2.73
N LEU A 131 6.88 1.49 2.23
CA LEU A 131 6.36 0.25 2.82
C LEU A 131 6.85 0.14 4.26
N GLY A 132 5.92 0.05 5.21
CA GLY A 132 6.19 -0.02 6.64
C GLY A 132 5.92 1.27 7.40
N GLU A 133 5.51 2.34 6.72
CA GLU A 133 4.97 3.52 7.37
C GLU A 133 3.44 3.38 7.48
N ASP A 134 2.91 3.51 8.68
CA ASP A 134 1.49 3.29 9.00
C ASP A 134 0.62 4.53 8.69
N TYR A 135 0.82 5.16 7.52
CA TYR A 135 0.07 6.37 7.13
C TYR A 135 -1.13 6.11 6.20
N TRP A 136 -1.37 4.86 5.82
CA TRP A 136 -2.55 4.55 5.03
C TRP A 136 -3.85 4.77 5.84
N THR A 137 -4.87 5.28 5.18
CA THR A 137 -6.20 5.54 5.79
C THR A 137 -7.01 4.26 5.94
N ALA A 138 -7.04 3.48 4.87
CA ALA A 138 -7.74 2.20 4.79
C ALA A 138 -7.00 1.26 3.84
N ARG A 139 -7.33 -0.02 3.91
CA ARG A 139 -6.91 -1.01 2.93
C ARG A 139 -8.01 -2.02 2.68
N SER A 140 -8.00 -2.64 1.51
CA SER A 140 -8.98 -3.65 1.12
C SER A 140 -8.40 -4.73 0.23
N VAL A 141 -9.19 -5.79 0.07
CA VAL A 141 -9.07 -6.81 -0.98
C VAL A 141 -10.42 -7.02 -1.64
N VAL A 142 -10.44 -7.63 -2.80
CA VAL A 142 -11.68 -8.10 -3.42
C VAL A 142 -12.35 -9.11 -2.50
N LYS A 143 -13.64 -8.95 -2.26
CA LYS A 143 -14.41 -9.83 -1.37
C LYS A 143 -14.38 -11.27 -1.87
N GLY A 144 -13.99 -12.18 -0.99
CA GLY A 144 -13.82 -13.60 -1.32
C GLY A 144 -12.37 -13.99 -1.58
N GLU A 145 -11.47 -13.04 -1.78
CA GLU A 145 -10.06 -13.31 -1.85
C GLU A 145 -9.40 -13.36 -0.48
N MET A 146 -8.34 -14.17 -0.37
CA MET A 146 -7.46 -14.15 0.80
C MET A 146 -6.40 -13.07 0.61
N PRO A 147 -6.25 -12.12 1.58
CA PRO A 147 -5.23 -11.09 1.47
C PRO A 147 -3.82 -11.71 1.42
N GLN A 148 -3.00 -11.20 0.52
CA GLN A 148 -1.57 -11.57 0.38
C GLN A 148 -0.65 -10.42 0.82
N CYS A 149 -1.20 -9.44 1.55
CA CYS A 149 -0.50 -8.29 2.08
C CYS A 149 -0.32 -8.36 3.59
N GLU A 150 0.64 -7.62 4.12
CA GLU A 150 0.87 -7.48 5.55
C GLU A 150 0.49 -6.08 6.06
N PRO A 151 0.00 -5.99 7.30
CA PRO A 151 -0.53 -7.07 8.15
C PRO A 151 -1.80 -7.67 7.58
N ALA A 152 -2.14 -8.91 7.90
CA ALA A 152 -3.32 -9.60 7.37
C ALA A 152 -4.62 -8.83 7.64
N ILE A 153 -5.51 -8.73 6.66
CA ILE A 153 -6.87 -8.18 6.82
C ILE A 153 -7.73 -9.29 7.42
N SER A 154 -8.13 -9.11 8.66
CA SER A 154 -8.95 -10.11 9.39
C SER A 154 -10.46 -9.91 9.16
#